data_25ab4f22521899b17116f068f9a004f9
#
_entry.id   25ab4f22521899b17116f068f9a004f9
#
_cell.length_a   1.000
_cell.length_b   1.000
_cell.length_c   1.000
_cell.angle_alpha   90.00
_cell.angle_beta   90.00
_cell.angle_gamma   90.00
#
_symmetry.space_group_name_H-M   'P 1'
#
loop_
_entity.id
_entity.type
_entity.pdbx_description
1 polymer ?
#
loop_
_entity_poly.entity_id
_entity_poly.type
_entity_poly.pdbx_seq_one_letter_code
_entity_poly.pdbx_strand_id
1 'polypeptide(L)'
;MEFTAEIIAQHLGGHIEGDPNVKVSTFAKIEDAAPGSITFLANPKYTHFIYNTDASIVLVRNDFEPEYPVKATLVKVDDPYGCLAKLLNLAGSVIKPRPVGIEDGCHIDATATVGDSCYIGAFAYLAPGVVVGDNVKIYPGCYVGHGVVIGDDTVLYPGVKVYYGCRIGKRCVIHAGAVIGSDGFGFAPDSNGVYHKIEQIGIVEIEDDVEIGANTTVDRSTMGHTHIHRGVKLDNLIQIAHNVEVGHDTVMAAQAGVAGSTKIGANCMIGGQVGFAGHISVGDRVQIGAQSGIPKDVPSDSKVMGYPAVSSGDFARMAAAMKHLPEMVRKLAALEKTVKELK
;
A
#
# COMPACT_ATOMS: atom_id res chain seq x y z
N MET A 1 4.78 0.29 -28.91
CA MET A 1 4.30 -1.07 -29.24
C MET A 1 2.84 -0.95 -29.59
N GLU A 2 2.40 -1.53 -30.70
CA GLU A 2 1.00 -1.47 -31.13
C GLU A 2 0.34 -2.83 -30.93
N PHE A 3 -0.89 -2.83 -30.43
CA PHE A 3 -1.71 -4.03 -30.28
C PHE A 3 -3.05 -3.83 -30.98
N THR A 4 -3.57 -4.88 -31.62
CA THR A 4 -4.91 -4.88 -32.19
C THR A 4 -5.97 -5.26 -31.16
N ALA A 5 -7.22 -4.88 -31.41
CA ALA A 5 -8.35 -5.28 -30.55
C ALA A 5 -8.43 -6.80 -30.43
N GLU A 6 -8.13 -7.55 -31.52
CA GLU A 6 -8.11 -9.01 -31.51
C GLU A 6 -7.09 -9.58 -30.52
N ILE A 7 -5.83 -9.09 -30.54
CA ILE A 7 -4.77 -9.54 -29.63
C ILE A 7 -5.16 -9.23 -28.17
N ILE A 8 -5.71 -8.04 -27.92
CA ILE A 8 -6.16 -7.63 -26.59
C ILE A 8 -7.30 -8.52 -26.10
N ALA A 9 -8.32 -8.74 -26.93
CA ALA A 9 -9.45 -9.59 -26.57
C ALA A 9 -9.02 -11.03 -26.28
N GLN A 10 -8.15 -11.61 -27.13
CA GLN A 10 -7.58 -12.95 -26.90
C GLN A 10 -6.82 -13.04 -25.57
N HIS A 11 -5.98 -12.04 -25.28
CA HIS A 11 -5.20 -12.00 -24.04
C HIS A 11 -6.08 -11.88 -22.78
N LEU A 12 -7.19 -11.17 -22.88
CA LEU A 12 -8.12 -10.93 -21.77
C LEU A 12 -9.26 -11.94 -21.66
N GLY A 13 -9.41 -12.82 -22.65
CA GLY A 13 -10.55 -13.75 -22.76
C GLY A 13 -11.88 -13.04 -23.06
N GLY A 14 -11.82 -11.90 -23.78
CA GLY A 14 -12.99 -11.06 -24.06
C GLY A 14 -13.57 -11.26 -25.47
N HIS A 15 -14.70 -10.61 -25.74
CA HIS A 15 -15.38 -10.57 -27.03
C HIS A 15 -15.30 -9.17 -27.64
N ILE A 16 -15.22 -9.11 -28.97
CA ILE A 16 -15.11 -7.85 -29.71
C ILE A 16 -16.47 -7.50 -30.32
N GLU A 17 -16.86 -6.23 -30.14
CA GLU A 17 -17.94 -5.59 -30.88
C GLU A 17 -17.36 -4.36 -31.59
N GLY A 18 -17.22 -4.44 -32.92
CA GLY A 18 -16.57 -3.45 -33.79
C GLY A 18 -15.45 -4.02 -34.64
N ASP A 19 -14.42 -3.21 -34.95
CA ASP A 19 -13.30 -3.60 -35.81
C ASP A 19 -12.20 -4.33 -35.02
N PRO A 20 -11.95 -5.64 -35.30
CA PRO A 20 -10.91 -6.41 -34.63
C PRO A 20 -9.48 -5.94 -34.97
N ASN A 21 -9.31 -5.21 -36.06
CA ASN A 21 -8.01 -4.78 -36.56
C ASN A 21 -7.59 -3.39 -36.05
N VAL A 22 -8.49 -2.68 -35.35
CA VAL A 22 -8.15 -1.37 -34.80
C VAL A 22 -6.95 -1.48 -33.85
N LYS A 23 -6.00 -0.54 -34.01
CA LYS A 23 -4.74 -0.54 -33.31
C LYS A 23 -4.71 0.50 -32.20
N VAL A 24 -4.07 0.14 -31.09
CA VAL A 24 -3.78 1.04 -29.97
C VAL A 24 -2.32 0.92 -29.55
N SER A 25 -1.77 2.04 -29.08
CA SER A 25 -0.39 2.12 -28.57
C SER A 25 -0.29 2.83 -27.22
N THR A 26 -1.39 3.45 -26.75
CA THR A 26 -1.42 4.23 -25.50
C THR A 26 -2.64 3.90 -24.67
N PHE A 27 -2.56 4.23 -23.38
CA PHE A 27 -3.67 4.18 -22.42
C PHE A 27 -4.12 5.59 -22.11
N ALA A 28 -5.43 5.83 -22.00
CA ALA A 28 -5.98 7.14 -21.65
C ALA A 28 -7.20 6.98 -20.75
N LYS A 29 -7.55 8.05 -20.03
CA LYS A 29 -8.85 8.16 -19.38
C LYS A 29 -9.94 8.31 -20.44
N ILE A 30 -11.14 7.84 -20.13
CA ILE A 30 -12.25 7.83 -21.10
C ILE A 30 -12.63 9.24 -21.57
N GLU A 31 -12.53 10.23 -20.69
CA GLU A 31 -12.80 11.64 -20.98
C GLU A 31 -11.74 12.34 -21.82
N ASP A 32 -10.48 11.88 -21.76
CA ASP A 32 -9.31 12.54 -22.38
C ASP A 32 -8.70 11.69 -23.51
N ALA A 33 -9.38 10.62 -23.92
CA ALA A 33 -8.85 9.66 -24.88
C ALA A 33 -8.77 10.23 -26.29
N ALA A 34 -7.72 9.86 -27.02
CA ALA A 34 -7.46 10.22 -28.41
C ALA A 34 -7.44 8.96 -29.31
N PRO A 35 -7.52 9.09 -30.63
CA PRO A 35 -7.34 7.97 -31.55
C PRO A 35 -6.00 7.23 -31.30
N GLY A 36 -6.03 5.90 -31.33
CA GLY A 36 -4.89 5.05 -30.99
C GLY A 36 -4.73 4.75 -29.48
N SER A 37 -5.70 5.16 -28.66
CA SER A 37 -5.72 4.83 -27.24
C SER A 37 -6.74 3.75 -26.88
N ILE A 38 -6.42 3.01 -25.80
CA ILE A 38 -7.35 2.13 -25.10
C ILE A 38 -7.76 2.73 -23.77
N THR A 39 -9.03 2.60 -23.44
CA THR A 39 -9.61 3.01 -22.17
C THR A 39 -10.54 1.94 -21.60
N PHE A 40 -11.24 2.23 -20.51
CA PHE A 40 -12.19 1.32 -19.88
C PHE A 40 -13.39 2.04 -19.28
N LEU A 41 -14.49 1.32 -19.17
CA LEU A 41 -15.71 1.76 -18.48
C LEU A 41 -16.13 0.67 -17.49
N ALA A 42 -15.80 0.87 -16.19
CA ALA A 42 -16.21 -0.02 -15.11
C ALA A 42 -17.28 0.62 -14.21
N ASN A 43 -17.28 1.94 -14.07
CA ASN A 43 -18.22 2.65 -13.21
C ASN A 43 -19.35 3.30 -14.03
N PRO A 44 -20.63 2.96 -13.76
CA PRO A 44 -21.77 3.51 -14.50
C PRO A 44 -21.87 5.05 -14.52
N LYS A 45 -21.29 5.73 -13.54
CA LYS A 45 -21.25 7.21 -13.52
C LYS A 45 -20.53 7.82 -14.73
N TYR A 46 -19.64 7.08 -15.38
CA TYR A 46 -18.87 7.51 -16.53
C TYR A 46 -19.45 7.05 -17.88
N THR A 47 -20.62 6.38 -17.88
CA THR A 47 -21.23 5.83 -19.10
C THR A 47 -21.44 6.89 -20.18
N HIS A 48 -21.79 8.12 -19.81
CA HIS A 48 -22.01 9.20 -20.78
C HIS A 48 -20.77 9.57 -21.60
N PHE A 49 -19.56 9.29 -21.11
CA PHE A 49 -18.33 9.54 -21.87
C PHE A 49 -18.12 8.56 -23.02
N ILE A 50 -18.71 7.34 -22.98
CA ILE A 50 -18.47 6.33 -24.03
C ILE A 50 -18.98 6.79 -25.41
N TYR A 51 -19.98 7.67 -25.43
CA TYR A 51 -20.57 8.19 -26.66
C TYR A 51 -19.76 9.34 -27.29
N ASN A 52 -18.88 9.98 -26.49
CA ASN A 52 -18.11 11.16 -26.87
C ASN A 52 -16.60 10.91 -26.89
N THR A 53 -16.14 9.76 -26.40
CA THR A 53 -14.71 9.45 -26.39
C THR A 53 -14.16 9.24 -27.79
N ASP A 54 -12.93 9.69 -28.01
CA ASP A 54 -12.16 9.40 -29.23
C ASP A 54 -11.21 8.20 -29.05
N ALA A 55 -11.36 7.42 -27.95
CA ALA A 55 -10.63 6.17 -27.78
C ALA A 55 -10.90 5.21 -28.94
N SER A 56 -9.89 4.51 -29.39
CA SER A 56 -10.03 3.47 -30.43
C SER A 56 -10.62 2.18 -29.85
N ILE A 57 -10.28 1.83 -28.59
CA ILE A 57 -10.81 0.64 -27.91
C ILE A 57 -11.31 1.04 -26.51
N VAL A 58 -12.47 0.50 -26.13
CA VAL A 58 -13.00 0.62 -24.77
C VAL A 58 -13.26 -0.76 -24.18
N LEU A 59 -12.64 -1.08 -23.04
CA LEU A 59 -12.98 -2.26 -22.24
C LEU A 59 -14.28 -2.00 -21.51
N VAL A 60 -15.27 -2.87 -21.71
CA VAL A 60 -16.59 -2.76 -21.07
C VAL A 60 -16.97 -4.11 -20.45
N ARG A 61 -17.94 -4.12 -19.55
CA ARG A 61 -18.48 -5.36 -19.00
C ARG A 61 -19.23 -6.15 -20.07
N ASN A 62 -19.27 -7.47 -19.94
CA ASN A 62 -19.99 -8.36 -20.86
C ASN A 62 -21.48 -8.03 -21.00
N ASP A 63 -22.09 -7.52 -19.93
CA ASP A 63 -23.51 -7.14 -19.87
C ASP A 63 -23.77 -5.67 -20.31
N PHE A 64 -22.74 -4.97 -20.76
CA PHE A 64 -22.91 -3.59 -21.22
C PHE A 64 -23.57 -3.55 -22.60
N GLU A 65 -24.71 -2.87 -22.69
CA GLU A 65 -25.43 -2.60 -23.93
C GLU A 65 -25.53 -1.09 -24.12
N PRO A 66 -24.94 -0.53 -25.18
CA PRO A 66 -24.98 0.91 -25.41
C PRO A 66 -26.38 1.38 -25.86
N GLU A 67 -26.88 2.46 -25.27
CA GLU A 67 -28.16 3.07 -25.65
C GLU A 67 -28.08 3.81 -27.01
N TYR A 68 -26.90 4.25 -27.38
CA TYR A 68 -26.61 4.98 -28.64
C TYR A 68 -25.39 4.37 -29.33
N PRO A 69 -25.23 4.60 -30.65
CA PRO A 69 -24.06 4.13 -31.39
C PRO A 69 -22.75 4.63 -30.76
N VAL A 70 -21.79 3.72 -30.56
CA VAL A 70 -20.45 3.99 -30.05
C VAL A 70 -19.45 3.94 -31.21
N LYS A 71 -18.54 4.93 -31.28
CA LYS A 71 -17.51 4.99 -32.35
C LYS A 71 -16.37 3.99 -32.11
N ALA A 72 -16.02 3.78 -30.84
CA ALA A 72 -14.92 2.91 -30.45
C ALA A 72 -15.26 1.43 -30.65
N THR A 73 -14.25 0.62 -30.88
CA THR A 73 -14.38 -0.84 -30.76
C THR A 73 -14.50 -1.21 -29.28
N LEU A 74 -15.53 -1.96 -28.94
CA LEU A 74 -15.75 -2.47 -27.58
C LEU A 74 -15.10 -3.84 -27.44
N VAL A 75 -14.35 -4.01 -26.35
CA VAL A 75 -13.88 -5.32 -25.90
C VAL A 75 -14.62 -5.65 -24.60
N LYS A 76 -15.58 -6.58 -24.72
CA LYS A 76 -16.45 -7.02 -23.62
C LYS A 76 -15.71 -8.05 -22.77
N VAL A 77 -15.62 -7.81 -21.47
CA VAL A 77 -14.90 -8.65 -20.49
C VAL A 77 -15.70 -8.75 -19.18
N ASP A 78 -15.40 -9.72 -18.32
CA ASP A 78 -16.07 -9.86 -17.03
C ASP A 78 -15.76 -8.71 -16.07
N ASP A 79 -14.48 -8.33 -15.99
CA ASP A 79 -14.00 -7.26 -15.13
C ASP A 79 -13.10 -6.28 -15.91
N PRO A 80 -13.64 -5.17 -16.45
CA PRO A 80 -12.86 -4.19 -17.19
C PRO A 80 -11.72 -3.56 -16.40
N TYR A 81 -11.89 -3.36 -15.09
CA TYR A 81 -10.87 -2.77 -14.23
C TYR A 81 -9.69 -3.73 -14.00
N GLY A 82 -9.97 -4.98 -13.65
CA GLY A 82 -8.95 -6.01 -13.53
C GLY A 82 -8.24 -6.31 -14.84
N CYS A 83 -8.98 -6.28 -15.97
CA CYS A 83 -8.41 -6.43 -17.30
C CYS A 83 -7.48 -5.27 -17.67
N LEU A 84 -7.86 -4.02 -17.37
CA LEU A 84 -6.97 -2.87 -17.53
C LEU A 84 -5.70 -3.03 -16.69
N ALA A 85 -5.81 -3.44 -15.44
CA ALA A 85 -4.66 -3.66 -14.57
C ALA A 85 -3.68 -4.70 -15.17
N LYS A 86 -4.18 -5.80 -15.74
CA LYS A 86 -3.35 -6.79 -16.46
C LYS A 86 -2.60 -6.17 -17.63
N LEU A 87 -3.29 -5.36 -18.46
CA LEU A 87 -2.65 -4.69 -19.60
C LEU A 87 -1.62 -3.66 -19.17
N LEU A 88 -1.89 -2.87 -18.11
CA LEU A 88 -0.94 -1.90 -17.57
C LEU A 88 0.29 -2.60 -16.97
N ASN A 89 0.12 -3.75 -16.32
CA ASN A 89 1.24 -4.55 -15.81
C ASN A 89 2.10 -5.09 -16.95
N LEU A 90 1.47 -5.58 -18.02
CA LEU A 90 2.17 -6.03 -19.23
C LEU A 90 2.96 -4.87 -19.86
N ALA A 91 2.32 -3.73 -20.08
CA ALA A 91 2.98 -2.54 -20.61
C ALA A 91 4.12 -2.07 -19.68
N GLY A 92 3.87 -2.03 -18.39
CA GLY A 92 4.86 -1.67 -17.38
C GLY A 92 6.08 -2.60 -17.38
N SER A 93 5.88 -3.90 -17.63
CA SER A 93 6.99 -4.86 -17.73
C SER A 93 7.93 -4.59 -18.90
N VAL A 94 7.43 -3.94 -19.95
CA VAL A 94 8.21 -3.57 -21.14
C VAL A 94 8.79 -2.16 -21.03
N ILE A 95 8.04 -1.23 -20.45
CA ILE A 95 8.42 0.20 -20.39
C ILE A 95 9.41 0.47 -19.26
N LYS A 96 9.26 -0.20 -18.11
CA LYS A 96 10.14 0.03 -16.95
C LYS A 96 11.55 -0.48 -17.25
N PRO A 97 12.59 0.35 -17.09
CA PRO A 97 13.97 -0.10 -17.20
C PRO A 97 14.24 -1.26 -16.25
N ARG A 98 14.91 -2.29 -16.73
CA ARG A 98 15.41 -3.41 -15.93
C ARG A 98 16.92 -3.51 -16.10
N PRO A 99 17.69 -2.59 -15.47
CA PRO A 99 19.13 -2.60 -15.60
C PRO A 99 19.71 -3.91 -15.02
N VAL A 100 20.89 -4.28 -15.55
CA VAL A 100 21.69 -5.40 -15.05
C VAL A 100 23.14 -4.92 -15.02
N GLY A 101 23.90 -5.40 -14.05
CA GLY A 101 25.30 -5.08 -13.88
C GLY A 101 25.58 -4.27 -12.62
N ILE A 102 26.83 -4.02 -12.39
CA ILE A 102 27.36 -3.29 -11.23
C ILE A 102 27.94 -1.98 -11.73
N GLU A 103 27.39 -0.86 -11.24
CA GLU A 103 27.87 0.48 -11.63
C GLU A 103 29.13 0.86 -10.84
N ASP A 104 29.95 1.71 -11.46
CA ASP A 104 31.11 2.29 -10.80
C ASP A 104 30.70 3.12 -9.57
N GLY A 105 31.56 3.11 -8.55
CA GLY A 105 31.34 3.87 -7.31
C GLY A 105 30.40 3.23 -6.30
N CYS A 106 29.86 2.05 -6.55
CA CYS A 106 29.23 1.24 -5.51
C CYS A 106 30.29 0.57 -4.61
N HIS A 107 29.93 0.22 -3.39
CA HIS A 107 30.75 -0.59 -2.50
C HIS A 107 30.07 -1.92 -2.22
N ILE A 108 30.77 -3.01 -2.51
CA ILE A 108 30.33 -4.37 -2.18
C ILE A 108 31.44 -4.99 -1.33
N ASP A 109 31.14 -5.31 -0.08
CA ASP A 109 32.10 -5.96 0.82
C ASP A 109 32.51 -7.34 0.27
N ALA A 110 33.76 -7.73 0.50
CA ALA A 110 34.32 -8.99 0.00
C ALA A 110 33.61 -10.24 0.53
N THR A 111 32.88 -10.13 1.64
CA THR A 111 32.10 -11.21 2.24
C THR A 111 30.62 -11.18 1.83
N ALA A 112 30.18 -10.18 1.08
CA ALA A 112 28.85 -10.13 0.54
C ALA A 112 28.71 -11.06 -0.69
N THR A 113 27.55 -11.66 -0.85
CA THR A 113 27.21 -12.48 -2.02
C THR A 113 26.09 -11.81 -2.82
N VAL A 114 26.27 -11.78 -4.14
CA VAL A 114 25.27 -11.21 -5.08
C VAL A 114 24.96 -12.26 -6.13
N GLY A 115 23.68 -12.55 -6.28
CA GLY A 115 23.20 -13.53 -7.25
C GLY A 115 23.29 -13.05 -8.72
N ASP A 116 22.79 -13.88 -9.62
CA ASP A 116 22.84 -13.62 -11.06
C ASP A 116 21.88 -12.52 -11.49
N SER A 117 22.22 -11.85 -12.62
CA SER A 117 21.37 -10.81 -13.25
C SER A 117 20.97 -9.65 -12.34
N CYS A 118 21.70 -9.40 -11.27
CA CYS A 118 21.48 -8.28 -10.36
C CYS A 118 21.89 -6.94 -10.99
N TYR A 119 21.33 -5.85 -10.46
CA TYR A 119 21.78 -4.50 -10.69
C TYR A 119 22.15 -3.85 -9.36
N ILE A 120 23.37 -3.32 -9.28
CA ILE A 120 23.86 -2.54 -8.13
C ILE A 120 24.25 -1.15 -8.64
N GLY A 121 23.45 -0.16 -8.31
CA GLY A 121 23.61 1.23 -8.76
C GLY A 121 24.75 1.96 -8.05
N ALA A 122 25.19 3.06 -8.64
CA ALA A 122 26.25 3.90 -8.11
C ALA A 122 25.96 4.35 -6.66
N PHE A 123 27.02 4.41 -5.83
CA PHE A 123 26.93 4.78 -4.41
C PHE A 123 26.05 3.87 -3.54
N ALA A 124 25.60 2.72 -4.05
CA ALA A 124 25.03 1.69 -3.20
C ALA A 124 26.14 1.07 -2.32
N TYR A 125 25.82 0.79 -1.07
CA TYR A 125 26.74 0.21 -0.10
C TYR A 125 26.16 -1.12 0.42
N LEU A 126 26.85 -2.21 0.14
CA LEU A 126 26.55 -3.55 0.65
C LEU A 126 27.60 -3.90 1.71
N ALA A 127 27.16 -3.99 2.97
CA ALA A 127 27.99 -4.25 4.13
C ALA A 127 28.45 -5.71 4.20
N PRO A 128 29.38 -6.07 5.13
CA PRO A 128 29.80 -7.45 5.34
C PRO A 128 28.65 -8.44 5.56
N GLY A 129 28.77 -9.63 4.93
CA GLY A 129 27.83 -10.74 5.11
C GLY A 129 26.44 -10.53 4.49
N VAL A 130 26.26 -9.50 3.66
CA VAL A 130 25.01 -9.32 2.90
C VAL A 130 24.83 -10.44 1.89
N VAL A 131 23.60 -10.96 1.79
CA VAL A 131 23.21 -11.97 0.81
C VAL A 131 22.11 -11.40 -0.07
N VAL A 132 22.38 -11.31 -1.37
CA VAL A 132 21.45 -10.83 -2.39
C VAL A 132 21.13 -11.98 -3.33
N GLY A 133 19.84 -12.29 -3.49
CA GLY A 133 19.34 -13.30 -4.42
C GLY A 133 19.49 -12.92 -5.88
N ASP A 134 18.90 -13.71 -6.77
CA ASP A 134 18.96 -13.51 -8.21
C ASP A 134 18.02 -12.38 -8.68
N ASN A 135 18.40 -11.69 -9.77
CA ASN A 135 17.62 -10.65 -10.44
C ASN A 135 17.21 -9.46 -9.54
N VAL A 136 17.86 -9.28 -8.40
CA VAL A 136 17.61 -8.15 -7.48
C VAL A 136 18.10 -6.84 -8.10
N LYS A 137 17.34 -5.75 -7.90
CA LYS A 137 17.70 -4.41 -8.37
C LYS A 137 17.90 -3.49 -7.18
N ILE A 138 19.12 -3.10 -6.91
CA ILE A 138 19.51 -2.15 -5.85
C ILE A 138 19.92 -0.84 -6.53
N TYR A 139 19.03 0.15 -6.48
CA TYR A 139 19.23 1.43 -7.15
C TYR A 139 20.24 2.34 -6.41
N PRO A 140 20.69 3.43 -7.05
CA PRO A 140 21.74 4.30 -6.50
C PRO A 140 21.45 4.80 -5.08
N GLY A 141 22.54 4.89 -4.27
CA GLY A 141 22.49 5.44 -2.91
C GLY A 141 21.78 4.57 -1.87
N CYS A 142 21.47 3.32 -2.18
CA CYS A 142 20.96 2.36 -1.19
C CYS A 142 22.03 1.98 -0.17
N TYR A 143 21.63 1.77 1.08
CA TYR A 143 22.46 1.19 2.13
C TYR A 143 21.88 -0.15 2.56
N VAL A 144 22.67 -1.20 2.47
CA VAL A 144 22.32 -2.56 2.90
C VAL A 144 23.28 -2.98 4.00
N GLY A 145 22.78 -3.03 5.22
CA GLY A 145 23.53 -3.24 6.44
C GLY A 145 24.05 -4.67 6.60
N HIS A 146 24.94 -4.86 7.57
CA HIS A 146 25.61 -6.13 7.88
C HIS A 146 24.61 -7.28 8.02
N GLY A 147 24.87 -8.41 7.32
CA GLY A 147 24.10 -9.64 7.42
C GLY A 147 22.65 -9.55 6.94
N VAL A 148 22.29 -8.52 6.17
CA VAL A 148 20.97 -8.42 5.54
C VAL A 148 20.83 -9.48 4.45
N VAL A 149 19.63 -10.05 4.35
CA VAL A 149 19.28 -11.02 3.30
C VAL A 149 18.15 -10.44 2.45
N ILE A 150 18.32 -10.46 1.12
CA ILE A 150 17.34 -9.97 0.13
C ILE A 150 17.05 -11.10 -0.84
N GLY A 151 15.76 -11.49 -0.94
CA GLY A 151 15.29 -12.55 -1.84
C GLY A 151 15.22 -12.11 -3.30
N ASP A 152 15.08 -13.10 -4.19
CA ASP A 152 15.09 -12.95 -5.63
C ASP A 152 14.02 -11.96 -6.14
N ASP A 153 14.28 -11.33 -7.29
CA ASP A 153 13.37 -10.40 -7.99
C ASP A 153 12.98 -9.15 -7.17
N THR A 154 13.60 -8.90 -6.02
CA THR A 154 13.30 -7.74 -5.17
C THR A 154 13.95 -6.48 -5.72
N VAL A 155 13.24 -5.36 -5.60
CA VAL A 155 13.67 -4.03 -6.06
C VAL A 155 13.78 -3.08 -4.87
N LEU A 156 14.97 -2.53 -4.65
CA LEU A 156 15.20 -1.42 -3.73
C LEU A 156 15.42 -0.14 -4.55
N TYR A 157 14.47 0.79 -4.51
CA TYR A 157 14.54 2.07 -5.20
C TYR A 157 15.56 3.04 -4.56
N PRO A 158 15.95 4.15 -5.23
CA PRO A 158 17.04 5.00 -4.77
C PRO A 158 16.92 5.42 -3.31
N GLY A 159 18.04 5.33 -2.58
CA GLY A 159 18.15 5.80 -1.21
C GLY A 159 17.44 4.97 -0.15
N VAL A 160 16.98 3.77 -0.46
CA VAL A 160 16.47 2.81 0.52
C VAL A 160 17.58 2.44 1.51
N LYS A 161 17.24 2.33 2.78
CA LYS A 161 18.16 1.93 3.86
C LYS A 161 17.62 0.71 4.56
N VAL A 162 18.40 -0.37 4.55
CA VAL A 162 18.10 -1.60 5.28
C VAL A 162 19.17 -1.79 6.34
N TYR A 163 18.78 -1.74 7.59
CA TYR A 163 19.68 -1.89 8.73
C TYR A 163 20.06 -3.36 8.95
N TYR A 164 21.11 -3.57 9.76
CA TYR A 164 21.73 -4.88 9.98
C TYR A 164 20.74 -5.98 10.41
N GLY A 165 20.98 -7.19 9.93
CA GLY A 165 20.28 -8.42 10.29
C GLY A 165 18.86 -8.55 9.71
N CYS A 166 18.31 -7.50 9.07
CA CYS A 166 16.96 -7.56 8.51
C CYS A 166 16.86 -8.52 7.33
N ARG A 167 15.66 -9.03 7.09
CA ARG A 167 15.37 -9.97 6.01
C ARG A 167 14.25 -9.43 5.13
N ILE A 168 14.43 -9.48 3.82
CA ILE A 168 13.45 -9.11 2.81
C ILE A 168 13.26 -10.29 1.88
N GLY A 169 12.03 -10.72 1.72
CA GLY A 169 11.63 -11.83 0.87
C GLY A 169 11.80 -11.56 -0.64
N LYS A 170 11.17 -12.39 -1.45
CA LYS A 170 11.24 -12.35 -2.91
C LYS A 170 10.18 -11.42 -3.49
N ARG A 171 10.45 -10.86 -4.67
CA ARG A 171 9.49 -10.03 -5.45
C ARG A 171 8.96 -8.83 -4.66
N CYS A 172 9.72 -8.38 -3.67
CA CYS A 172 9.36 -7.18 -2.92
C CYS A 172 9.71 -5.91 -3.71
N VAL A 173 8.95 -4.85 -3.48
CA VAL A 173 9.22 -3.52 -4.04
C VAL A 173 9.31 -2.53 -2.90
N ILE A 174 10.51 -1.98 -2.67
CA ILE A 174 10.75 -1.01 -1.61
C ILE A 174 11.05 0.34 -2.27
N HIS A 175 10.15 1.30 -2.09
CA HIS A 175 10.24 2.60 -2.76
C HIS A 175 11.25 3.55 -2.10
N ALA A 176 11.59 4.61 -2.85
CA ALA A 176 12.68 5.52 -2.52
C ALA A 176 12.58 6.09 -1.10
N GLY A 177 13.72 6.14 -0.41
CA GLY A 177 13.85 6.72 0.91
C GLY A 177 13.24 5.90 2.05
N ALA A 178 12.63 4.75 1.79
CA ALA A 178 12.13 3.87 2.85
C ALA A 178 13.27 3.39 3.75
N VAL A 179 12.99 3.25 5.06
CA VAL A 179 13.95 2.82 6.08
C VAL A 179 13.44 1.56 6.77
N ILE A 180 14.18 0.48 6.66
CA ILE A 180 13.84 -0.83 7.22
C ILE A 180 14.83 -1.16 8.34
N GLY A 181 14.31 -1.33 9.56
CA GLY A 181 15.10 -1.78 10.70
C GLY A 181 15.80 -0.68 11.50
N SER A 182 15.34 0.58 11.42
CA SER A 182 15.70 1.60 12.41
C SER A 182 15.28 1.18 13.81
N ASP A 183 15.94 1.71 14.85
CA ASP A 183 15.57 1.41 16.22
C ASP A 183 14.15 1.88 16.54
N GLY A 184 13.39 1.02 17.19
CA GLY A 184 12.09 1.37 17.75
C GLY A 184 12.20 2.42 18.86
N PHE A 185 11.09 3.09 19.14
CA PHE A 185 10.98 4.11 20.18
C PHE A 185 10.90 3.44 21.57
N GLY A 186 12.06 2.99 22.05
CA GLY A 186 12.20 2.30 23.35
C GLY A 186 13.01 3.15 24.33
N PHE A 187 12.36 3.69 25.36
CA PHE A 187 12.98 4.47 26.43
C PHE A 187 12.33 4.17 27.79
N ALA A 188 13.13 4.09 28.84
CA ALA A 188 12.65 3.94 30.21
C ALA A 188 13.04 5.17 31.03
N PRO A 189 12.11 5.81 31.76
CA PRO A 189 12.43 6.90 32.67
C PRO A 189 13.07 6.36 33.95
N ASP A 190 14.07 7.04 34.46
CA ASP A 190 14.60 6.82 35.83
C ASP A 190 13.74 7.52 36.89
N SER A 191 14.18 7.46 38.16
CA SER A 191 13.49 8.09 39.26
C SER A 191 13.43 9.63 39.18
N ASN A 192 14.23 10.27 38.35
CA ASN A 192 14.26 11.70 38.11
C ASN A 192 13.46 12.09 36.84
N GLY A 193 12.86 11.13 36.15
CA GLY A 193 12.14 11.34 34.89
C GLY A 193 13.04 11.45 33.65
N VAL A 194 14.31 11.14 33.76
CA VAL A 194 15.24 11.11 32.62
C VAL A 194 15.04 9.82 31.84
N TYR A 195 14.86 9.94 30.51
CA TYR A 195 14.65 8.80 29.64
C TYR A 195 15.98 8.18 29.18
N HIS A 196 16.17 6.91 29.50
CA HIS A 196 17.31 6.10 29.04
C HIS A 196 16.89 5.19 27.91
N LYS A 197 17.73 5.10 26.88
CA LYS A 197 17.47 4.22 25.73
C LYS A 197 17.42 2.76 26.13
N ILE A 198 16.45 2.05 25.58
CA ILE A 198 16.37 0.59 25.58
C ILE A 198 16.87 0.12 24.24
N GLU A 199 17.97 -0.68 24.22
CA GLU A 199 18.55 -1.22 22.99
C GLU A 199 17.54 -2.08 22.23
N GLN A 200 17.56 -1.94 20.91
CA GLN A 200 16.69 -2.66 19.99
C GLN A 200 17.53 -3.71 19.25
N ILE A 201 17.50 -4.94 19.75
CA ILE A 201 18.37 -6.03 19.28
C ILE A 201 17.69 -7.01 18.31
N GLY A 202 16.39 -6.85 18.10
CA GLY A 202 15.63 -7.64 17.14
C GLY A 202 15.82 -7.15 15.70
N ILE A 203 15.04 -7.67 14.79
CA ILE A 203 15.14 -7.40 13.36
C ILE A 203 13.76 -7.03 12.76
N VAL A 204 13.77 -6.64 11.50
CA VAL A 204 12.57 -6.64 10.65
C VAL A 204 12.63 -7.85 9.74
N GLU A 205 11.52 -8.55 9.61
CA GLU A 205 11.30 -9.61 8.64
C GLU A 205 10.14 -9.24 7.72
N ILE A 206 10.42 -9.18 6.41
CA ILE A 206 9.46 -8.88 5.35
C ILE A 206 9.36 -10.12 4.48
N GLU A 207 8.17 -10.68 4.36
CA GLU A 207 7.93 -11.85 3.50
C GLU A 207 7.83 -11.47 2.01
N ASP A 208 7.47 -12.45 1.16
CA ASP A 208 7.39 -12.30 -0.29
C ASP A 208 6.26 -11.36 -0.74
N ASP A 209 6.40 -10.79 -1.95
CA ASP A 209 5.37 -10.01 -2.64
C ASP A 209 4.91 -8.75 -1.90
N VAL A 210 5.72 -8.21 -0.97
CA VAL A 210 5.43 -7.00 -0.20
C VAL A 210 5.81 -5.76 -1.00
N GLU A 211 4.98 -4.71 -0.91
CA GLU A 211 5.32 -3.38 -1.44
C GLU A 211 5.31 -2.35 -0.31
N ILE A 212 6.40 -1.57 -0.21
CA ILE A 212 6.57 -0.52 0.79
C ILE A 212 6.80 0.81 0.09
N GLY A 213 5.92 1.76 0.33
CA GLY A 213 5.91 3.09 -0.27
C GLY A 213 7.06 3.98 0.16
N ALA A 214 7.21 5.09 -0.55
CA ALA A 214 8.31 6.03 -0.35
C ALA A 214 8.30 6.64 1.06
N ASN A 215 9.50 6.77 1.65
CA ASN A 215 9.72 7.33 2.99
C ASN A 215 8.91 6.64 4.11
N THR A 216 8.46 5.42 3.91
CA THR A 216 7.86 4.59 4.95
C THR A 216 8.97 4.03 5.85
N THR A 217 8.71 3.99 7.15
CA THR A 217 9.66 3.49 8.16
C THR A 217 9.08 2.25 8.84
N VAL A 218 9.89 1.20 8.93
CA VAL A 218 9.57 -0.04 9.64
C VAL A 218 10.67 -0.28 10.69
N ASP A 219 10.31 -0.05 11.95
CA ASP A 219 11.27 -0.18 13.05
C ASP A 219 11.53 -1.64 13.39
N ARG A 220 12.77 -1.93 13.82
CA ARG A 220 13.11 -3.25 14.36
C ARG A 220 12.43 -3.50 15.68
N SER A 221 12.24 -4.74 16.01
CA SER A 221 11.73 -5.12 17.32
C SER A 221 12.78 -4.92 18.43
N THR A 222 12.31 -4.74 19.64
CA THR A 222 13.19 -4.78 20.82
C THR A 222 13.86 -6.13 20.94
N MET A 223 13.10 -7.21 20.78
CA MET A 223 13.53 -8.62 20.72
C MET A 223 12.63 -9.37 19.74
N GLY A 224 13.19 -10.32 18.98
CA GLY A 224 12.45 -11.06 17.96
C GLY A 224 12.30 -10.24 16.67
N HIS A 225 11.10 -10.16 16.11
CA HIS A 225 10.85 -9.56 14.80
C HIS A 225 9.72 -8.54 14.85
N THR A 226 9.84 -7.43 14.10
CA THR A 226 8.74 -6.71 13.50
C THR A 226 8.44 -7.42 12.19
N HIS A 227 7.20 -7.87 11.95
CA HIS A 227 6.90 -8.83 10.90
C HIS A 227 5.87 -8.28 9.91
N ILE A 228 6.25 -8.24 8.63
CA ILE A 228 5.37 -7.87 7.52
C ILE A 228 5.14 -9.12 6.68
N HIS A 229 3.93 -9.66 6.76
CA HIS A 229 3.60 -10.90 6.04
C HIS A 229 3.44 -10.67 4.53
N ARG A 230 3.42 -11.78 3.78
CA ARG A 230 3.38 -11.77 2.32
C ARG A 230 2.22 -10.95 1.77
N GLY A 231 2.44 -10.33 0.62
CA GLY A 231 1.41 -9.62 -0.12
C GLY A 231 0.97 -8.28 0.47
N VAL A 232 1.47 -7.87 1.64
CA VAL A 232 1.15 -6.59 2.27
C VAL A 232 1.54 -5.42 1.36
N LYS A 233 0.69 -4.38 1.30
CA LYS A 233 0.95 -3.13 0.57
C LYS A 233 0.87 -1.96 1.54
N LEU A 234 2.01 -1.35 1.82
CA LEU A 234 2.13 -0.12 2.60
C LEU A 234 2.37 1.04 1.65
N ASP A 235 1.54 2.06 1.72
CA ASP A 235 1.69 3.29 0.93
C ASP A 235 2.79 4.19 1.54
N ASN A 236 2.90 5.41 1.07
CA ASN A 236 3.96 6.35 1.43
C ASN A 236 3.79 6.89 2.86
N LEU A 237 4.94 7.23 3.50
CA LEU A 237 4.97 7.92 4.80
C LEU A 237 4.26 7.15 5.93
N ILE A 238 4.27 5.84 5.90
CA ILE A 238 3.71 5.00 6.97
C ILE A 238 4.77 4.77 8.04
N GLN A 239 4.35 4.72 9.31
CA GLN A 239 5.17 4.30 10.44
C GLN A 239 4.69 2.94 10.95
N ILE A 240 5.53 1.93 10.87
CA ILE A 240 5.37 0.65 11.56
C ILE A 240 6.36 0.59 12.71
N ALA A 241 5.87 0.66 13.94
CA ALA A 241 6.72 0.65 15.12
C ALA A 241 7.23 -0.76 15.47
N HIS A 242 8.08 -0.83 16.50
CA HIS A 242 8.73 -2.05 16.96
C HIS A 242 7.72 -3.16 17.36
N ASN A 243 8.04 -4.41 17.08
CA ASN A 243 7.23 -5.58 17.44
C ASN A 243 5.81 -5.60 16.85
N VAL A 244 5.55 -4.80 15.82
CA VAL A 244 4.29 -4.85 15.06
C VAL A 244 4.28 -6.06 14.16
N GLU A 245 3.11 -6.66 14.01
CA GLU A 245 2.83 -7.71 13.05
C GLU A 245 1.71 -7.26 12.10
N VAL A 246 1.93 -7.33 10.77
CA VAL A 246 0.93 -7.00 9.75
C VAL A 246 0.63 -8.24 8.94
N GLY A 247 -0.59 -8.75 9.07
CA GLY A 247 -1.07 -9.97 8.42
C GLY A 247 -1.13 -9.86 6.89
N HIS A 248 -1.07 -11.01 6.24
CA HIS A 248 -0.94 -11.13 4.79
C HIS A 248 -2.04 -10.39 4.01
N ASP A 249 -1.69 -9.89 2.83
CA ASP A 249 -2.58 -9.21 1.89
C ASP A 249 -3.34 -8.00 2.48
N THR A 250 -2.87 -7.44 3.60
CA THR A 250 -3.37 -6.20 4.19
C THR A 250 -2.84 -5.00 3.42
N VAL A 251 -3.70 -4.02 3.15
CA VAL A 251 -3.36 -2.77 2.49
C VAL A 251 -3.53 -1.59 3.44
N MET A 252 -2.58 -0.67 3.43
CA MET A 252 -2.56 0.49 4.30
C MET A 252 -2.22 1.74 3.48
N ALA A 253 -3.14 2.70 3.48
CA ALA A 253 -2.95 3.96 2.76
C ALA A 253 -2.03 4.93 3.52
N ALA A 254 -1.57 5.95 2.81
CA ALA A 254 -0.51 6.85 3.25
C ALA A 254 -0.71 7.48 4.64
N GLN A 255 0.43 7.74 5.30
CA GLN A 255 0.50 8.42 6.60
C GLN A 255 -0.19 7.69 7.76
N ALA A 256 -0.52 6.41 7.63
CA ALA A 256 -0.97 5.63 8.77
C ALA A 256 0.18 5.39 9.75
N GLY A 257 -0.12 5.29 11.03
CA GLY A 257 0.85 5.04 12.10
C GLY A 257 0.41 3.90 13.01
N VAL A 258 1.25 2.88 13.14
CA VAL A 258 0.99 1.71 13.97
C VAL A 258 1.97 1.72 15.14
N ALA A 259 1.46 1.91 16.35
CA ALA A 259 2.28 1.94 17.56
C ALA A 259 2.76 0.53 17.95
N GLY A 260 3.79 0.48 18.79
CA GLY A 260 4.52 -0.76 19.12
C GLY A 260 3.67 -1.91 19.63
N SER A 261 4.06 -3.11 19.29
CA SER A 261 3.44 -4.39 19.70
C SER A 261 1.98 -4.57 19.25
N THR A 262 1.54 -3.80 18.27
CA THR A 262 0.19 -3.94 17.67
C THR A 262 0.19 -5.09 16.68
N LYS A 263 -0.89 -5.85 16.66
CA LYS A 263 -1.12 -6.92 15.67
C LYS A 263 -2.27 -6.53 14.76
N ILE A 264 -2.02 -6.53 13.45
CA ILE A 264 -3.03 -6.28 12.42
C ILE A 264 -3.23 -7.60 11.65
N GLY A 265 -4.47 -8.04 11.55
CA GLY A 265 -4.85 -9.27 10.85
C GLY A 265 -4.66 -9.21 9.35
N ALA A 266 -5.04 -10.27 8.67
CA ALA A 266 -4.95 -10.44 7.24
C ALA A 266 -6.10 -9.76 6.49
N ASN A 267 -5.86 -9.39 5.21
CA ASN A 267 -6.87 -8.84 4.30
C ASN A 267 -7.58 -7.59 4.82
N CYS A 268 -6.90 -6.79 5.66
CA CYS A 268 -7.45 -5.53 6.16
C CYS A 268 -7.27 -4.40 5.13
N MET A 269 -8.19 -3.43 5.18
CA MET A 269 -8.15 -2.20 4.37
C MET A 269 -8.09 -1.00 5.29
N ILE A 270 -6.90 -0.39 5.40
CA ILE A 270 -6.63 0.71 6.32
C ILE A 270 -6.57 2.02 5.53
N GLY A 271 -7.44 2.96 5.86
CA GLY A 271 -7.48 4.29 5.25
C GLY A 271 -6.26 5.15 5.61
N GLY A 272 -6.06 6.23 4.87
CA GLY A 272 -4.96 7.16 5.13
C GLY A 272 -5.07 7.86 6.48
N GLN A 273 -3.92 8.17 7.09
CA GLN A 273 -3.83 8.88 8.38
C GLN A 273 -4.52 8.17 9.56
N VAL A 274 -4.68 6.86 9.49
CA VAL A 274 -5.19 6.07 10.62
C VAL A 274 -4.08 5.90 11.66
N GLY A 275 -4.42 6.10 12.93
CA GLY A 275 -3.51 5.89 14.06
C GLY A 275 -3.96 4.73 14.93
N PHE A 276 -3.04 3.82 15.26
CA PHE A 276 -3.29 2.68 16.15
C PHE A 276 -2.58 2.87 17.48
N ALA A 277 -3.29 2.66 18.58
CA ALA A 277 -2.67 2.57 19.90
C ALA A 277 -1.77 1.32 19.98
N GLY A 278 -0.78 1.36 20.88
CA GLY A 278 0.09 0.22 21.12
C GLY A 278 -0.61 -0.96 21.80
N HIS A 279 -0.06 -2.16 21.60
CA HIS A 279 -0.49 -3.40 22.27
C HIS A 279 -1.94 -3.80 22.01
N ILE A 280 -2.53 -3.41 20.88
CA ILE A 280 -3.89 -3.80 20.49
C ILE A 280 -3.83 -4.87 19.38
N SER A 281 -4.97 -5.56 19.21
CA SER A 281 -5.17 -6.53 18.14
C SER A 281 -6.33 -6.10 17.24
N VAL A 282 -6.07 -6.06 15.94
CA VAL A 282 -7.06 -5.85 14.89
C VAL A 282 -7.22 -7.19 14.17
N GLY A 283 -8.45 -7.70 14.11
CA GLY A 283 -8.74 -8.97 13.46
C GLY A 283 -8.62 -8.92 11.94
N ASP A 284 -8.97 -10.01 11.27
CA ASP A 284 -8.90 -10.13 9.82
C ASP A 284 -10.05 -9.39 9.11
N ARG A 285 -9.83 -8.99 7.85
CA ARG A 285 -10.83 -8.37 6.96
C ARG A 285 -11.48 -7.10 7.53
N VAL A 286 -10.76 -6.42 8.41
CA VAL A 286 -11.23 -5.15 8.99
C VAL A 286 -11.07 -4.02 7.99
N GLN A 287 -12.08 -3.16 7.88
CA GLN A 287 -12.06 -1.95 7.08
C GLN A 287 -12.06 -0.71 7.98
N ILE A 288 -11.03 0.12 7.87
CA ILE A 288 -10.88 1.32 8.69
C ILE A 288 -10.90 2.56 7.80
N GLY A 289 -11.86 3.45 8.04
CA GLY A 289 -11.96 4.74 7.34
C GLY A 289 -10.79 5.67 7.65
N ALA A 290 -10.45 6.54 6.70
CA ALA A 290 -9.35 7.48 6.86
C ALA A 290 -9.48 8.36 8.13
N GLN A 291 -8.33 8.79 8.67
CA GLN A 291 -8.23 9.66 9.85
C GLN A 291 -8.88 9.08 11.13
N SER A 292 -9.05 7.77 11.22
CA SER A 292 -9.60 7.12 12.42
C SER A 292 -8.50 6.87 13.46
N GLY A 293 -8.80 7.11 14.74
CA GLY A 293 -7.98 6.66 15.85
C GLY A 293 -8.50 5.34 16.41
N ILE A 294 -7.64 4.34 16.54
CA ILE A 294 -7.99 3.01 17.04
C ILE A 294 -7.37 2.79 18.41
N PRO A 295 -8.13 2.99 19.51
CA PRO A 295 -7.60 2.96 20.86
C PRO A 295 -7.63 1.57 21.52
N LYS A 296 -8.29 0.56 20.91
CA LYS A 296 -8.51 -0.77 21.48
C LYS A 296 -8.69 -1.81 20.39
N ASP A 297 -8.75 -3.06 20.78
CA ASP A 297 -8.97 -4.20 19.89
C ASP A 297 -10.20 -4.03 18.98
N VAL A 298 -10.06 -4.52 17.75
CA VAL A 298 -11.12 -4.50 16.72
C VAL A 298 -11.37 -5.93 16.24
N PRO A 299 -12.58 -6.48 16.39
CA PRO A 299 -12.91 -7.83 15.91
C PRO A 299 -12.79 -7.95 14.39
N SER A 300 -12.56 -9.17 13.91
CA SER A 300 -12.58 -9.49 12.47
C SER A 300 -13.90 -9.05 11.81
N ASP A 301 -13.83 -8.79 10.50
CA ASP A 301 -14.96 -8.39 9.65
C ASP A 301 -15.63 -7.06 10.04
N SER A 302 -14.99 -6.27 10.91
CA SER A 302 -15.51 -4.98 11.36
C SER A 302 -15.28 -3.88 10.32
N LYS A 303 -16.22 -2.92 10.29
CA LYS A 303 -16.06 -1.64 9.57
C LYS A 303 -16.09 -0.51 10.59
N VAL A 304 -15.01 0.25 10.71
CA VAL A 304 -14.88 1.33 11.66
C VAL A 304 -14.51 2.64 10.98
N MET A 305 -15.06 3.75 11.48
CA MET A 305 -14.80 5.09 10.96
C MET A 305 -14.87 6.09 12.12
N GLY A 306 -13.92 7.01 12.19
CA GLY A 306 -13.80 7.92 13.33
C GLY A 306 -13.85 9.41 13.03
N TYR A 307 -13.89 9.88 11.76
CA TYR A 307 -13.70 11.30 11.48
C TYR A 307 -14.32 11.75 10.14
N PRO A 308 -15.60 12.20 10.10
CA PRO A 308 -16.13 12.90 8.94
C PRO A 308 -15.83 14.41 9.02
N ALA A 309 -15.43 15.04 7.91
CA ALA A 309 -15.47 16.49 7.77
C ALA A 309 -16.93 16.94 7.68
N VAL A 310 -17.28 17.97 8.45
CA VAL A 310 -18.58 18.61 8.46
C VAL A 310 -18.44 20.10 8.16
N SER A 311 -19.53 20.83 7.89
CA SER A 311 -19.46 22.27 7.72
C SER A 311 -18.88 22.95 8.96
N SER A 312 -18.16 24.07 8.81
CA SER A 312 -17.57 24.79 9.95
C SER A 312 -18.60 25.19 11.00
N GLY A 313 -19.81 25.53 10.60
CA GLY A 313 -20.92 25.84 11.50
C GLY A 313 -21.40 24.62 12.30
N ASP A 314 -21.49 23.45 11.65
CA ASP A 314 -21.83 22.19 12.34
C ASP A 314 -20.72 21.77 13.28
N PHE A 315 -19.46 21.86 12.88
CA PHE A 315 -18.33 21.57 13.73
C PHE A 315 -18.35 22.43 15.01
N ALA A 316 -18.56 23.73 14.89
CA ALA A 316 -18.65 24.63 16.04
C ALA A 316 -19.79 24.24 17.00
N ARG A 317 -20.97 23.89 16.46
CA ARG A 317 -22.11 23.40 17.26
C ARG A 317 -21.81 22.08 17.96
N MET A 318 -21.21 21.12 17.24
CA MET A 318 -20.80 19.82 17.81
C MET A 318 -19.78 20.01 18.91
N ALA A 319 -18.74 20.82 18.68
CA ALA A 319 -17.68 21.08 19.66
C ALA A 319 -18.23 21.77 20.94
N ALA A 320 -19.18 22.69 20.79
CA ALA A 320 -19.86 23.31 21.93
C ALA A 320 -20.70 22.30 22.72
N ALA A 321 -21.47 21.43 22.00
CA ALA A 321 -22.30 20.42 22.64
C ALA A 321 -21.47 19.34 23.37
N MET A 322 -20.32 18.92 22.82
CA MET A 322 -19.45 17.91 23.42
C MET A 322 -19.03 18.25 24.86
N LYS A 323 -18.78 19.52 25.17
CA LYS A 323 -18.41 19.98 26.52
C LYS A 323 -19.51 19.69 27.56
N HIS A 324 -20.76 19.63 27.12
CA HIS A 324 -21.92 19.44 27.97
C HIS A 324 -22.44 18.00 28.00
N LEU A 325 -21.92 17.11 27.09
CA LEU A 325 -22.38 15.73 27.02
C LEU A 325 -22.38 14.97 28.35
N PRO A 326 -21.32 15.04 29.21
CA PRO A 326 -21.33 14.32 30.48
C PRO A 326 -22.45 14.82 31.46
N GLU A 327 -22.79 16.09 31.39
CA GLU A 327 -23.88 16.70 32.21
C GLU A 327 -25.25 16.30 31.61
N MET A 328 -25.39 16.35 30.30
CA MET A 328 -26.62 15.94 29.62
C MET A 328 -26.96 14.48 29.89
N VAL A 329 -26.00 13.56 29.84
CA VAL A 329 -26.19 12.13 30.17
C VAL A 329 -26.68 11.98 31.61
N ARG A 330 -26.10 12.71 32.58
CA ARG A 330 -26.57 12.67 33.99
C ARG A 330 -27.98 13.20 34.15
N LYS A 331 -28.33 14.31 33.49
CA LYS A 331 -29.68 14.87 33.52
C LYS A 331 -30.69 13.92 32.89
N LEU A 332 -30.34 13.27 31.78
CA LEU A 332 -31.21 12.29 31.11
C LEU A 332 -31.52 11.11 32.05
N ALA A 333 -30.48 10.53 32.65
CA ALA A 333 -30.66 9.41 33.59
C ALA A 333 -31.54 9.78 34.80
N ALA A 334 -31.40 11.02 35.35
CA ALA A 334 -32.27 11.51 36.41
C ALA A 334 -33.73 11.66 35.95
N LEU A 335 -33.96 12.20 34.75
CA LEU A 335 -35.28 12.32 34.14
C LEU A 335 -35.95 10.95 33.92
N GLU A 336 -35.19 9.97 33.39
CA GLU A 336 -35.69 8.60 33.20
C GLU A 336 -36.12 7.96 34.52
N LYS A 337 -35.36 8.19 35.62
CA LYS A 337 -35.73 7.73 36.95
C LYS A 337 -37.05 8.35 37.42
N THR A 338 -37.15 9.69 37.32
CA THR A 338 -38.39 10.39 37.71
C THR A 338 -39.61 9.95 36.92
N VAL A 339 -39.49 9.72 35.62
CA VAL A 339 -40.58 9.24 34.77
C VAL A 339 -41.02 7.81 35.17
N LYS A 340 -40.07 6.95 35.59
CA LYS A 340 -40.38 5.60 36.08
C LYS A 340 -41.13 5.63 37.44
N GLU A 341 -40.84 6.61 38.29
CA GLU A 341 -41.47 6.81 39.60
C GLU A 341 -42.89 7.42 39.49
N LEU A 342 -43.19 8.06 38.34
CA LEU A 342 -44.52 8.63 38.06
C LEU A 342 -45.50 7.66 37.35
N LYS A 343 -45.03 6.47 36.95
CA LYS A 343 -45.81 5.36 36.39
C LYS A 343 -46.11 4.30 37.45
#